data_d9444cae53dac904153fb362f4fcd8f9
#
_entry.id   d9444cae53dac904153fb362f4fcd8f9
#
_cell.length_a   1.000
_cell.length_b   1.000
_cell.length_c   1.000
_cell.angle_alpha   90.00
_cell.angle_beta   90.00
_cell.angle_gamma   90.00
#
_symmetry.space_group_name_H-M   'P 1'
#
loop_
_entity.id
_entity.type
_entity.pdbx_description
1 polymer ?
#
loop_
_entity_poly.entity_id
_entity_poly.type
_entity_poly.pdbx_seq_one_letter_code
_entity_poly.pdbx_strand_id
1 'polypeptide(L)'
;DFLTLAPQAVERDIEDQLVAQITRFLLELGKGFAFLGRQYPFVVNGRDYFLDLLFYHARLKCYVVIELKAGEFKPEYVGKLNFYLSAVDDQLRADGDQPTIGLILCKDKDKLDVEYALRDIHKPMGVSSFITKDIPLSVQSQLPTVQEIESELTALMHNDESKPNE
;
A
#
# COMPACT_ATOMS: atom_id res chain seq x y z
N ASP A 1 9.92 -8.14 -8.87
CA ASP A 1 9.60 -7.71 -7.52
C ASP A 1 8.38 -6.82 -7.53
N PHE A 2 7.42 -7.16 -6.71
CA PHE A 2 6.15 -6.46 -6.67
C PHE A 2 6.28 -5.02 -6.13
N LEU A 3 6.98 -4.86 -5.01
CA LEU A 3 7.27 -3.55 -4.43
C LEU A 3 8.76 -3.45 -4.17
N THR A 4 9.45 -2.65 -4.97
CA THR A 4 10.84 -2.32 -4.71
C THR A 4 10.88 -1.01 -3.94
N LEU A 5 10.93 -1.11 -2.62
CA LEU A 5 10.98 0.04 -1.74
C LEU A 5 12.40 0.18 -1.22
N ALA A 6 13.14 1.13 -1.78
CA ALA A 6 14.50 1.40 -1.35
C ALA A 6 14.54 2.79 -0.70
N PRO A 7 14.63 2.90 0.63
CA PRO A 7 14.66 4.20 1.30
C PRO A 7 15.82 5.09 0.85
N GLN A 8 16.81 4.51 0.20
CA GLN A 8 18.02 5.22 -0.27
C GLN A 8 18.03 5.45 -1.77
N ALA A 9 16.98 5.06 -2.50
CA ALA A 9 16.93 5.29 -3.94
C ALA A 9 16.84 6.78 -4.26
N VAL A 10 17.42 7.18 -5.39
CA VAL A 10 17.31 8.54 -5.89
C VAL A 10 15.85 8.83 -6.18
N GLU A 11 15.40 10.03 -5.86
CA GLU A 11 14.00 10.50 -5.94
C GLU A 11 13.30 10.11 -7.25
N ARG A 12 13.98 10.30 -8.39
CA ARG A 12 13.45 9.96 -9.72
C ARG A 12 13.20 8.45 -9.87
N ASP A 13 14.09 7.63 -9.34
CA ASP A 13 13.97 6.18 -9.41
C ASP A 13 12.81 5.69 -8.56
N ILE A 14 12.59 6.30 -7.39
CA ILE A 14 11.45 5.98 -6.53
C ILE A 14 10.12 6.26 -7.26
N GLU A 15 10.00 7.41 -7.92
CA GLU A 15 8.76 7.75 -8.63
C GLU A 15 8.48 6.81 -9.80
N ASP A 16 9.47 6.58 -10.64
CA ASP A 16 9.32 5.69 -11.78
C ASP A 16 8.96 4.27 -11.31
N GLN A 17 9.58 3.81 -10.25
CA GLN A 17 9.27 2.53 -9.64
C GLN A 17 7.85 2.49 -9.08
N LEU A 18 7.41 3.53 -8.38
CA LEU A 18 6.08 3.56 -7.77
C LEU A 18 4.98 3.59 -8.82
N VAL A 19 5.15 4.35 -9.89
CA VAL A 19 4.19 4.38 -11.00
C VAL A 19 4.11 3.02 -11.68
N ALA A 20 5.26 2.43 -11.99
CA ALA A 20 5.30 1.08 -12.57
C ALA A 20 4.67 0.05 -11.64
N GLN A 21 4.85 0.20 -10.35
CA GLN A 21 4.34 -0.72 -9.33
C GLN A 21 2.86 -0.60 -9.09
N ILE A 22 2.27 0.60 -9.15
CA ILE A 22 0.81 0.74 -9.08
C ILE A 22 0.15 -0.01 -10.23
N THR A 23 0.63 0.20 -11.45
CA THR A 23 0.12 -0.50 -12.60
C THR A 23 0.25 -2.01 -12.42
N ARG A 24 1.42 -2.44 -11.97
CA ARG A 24 1.68 -3.86 -11.71
C ARG A 24 0.84 -4.41 -10.56
N PHE A 25 0.67 -3.64 -9.48
CA PHE A 25 -0.18 -3.98 -8.35
C PHE A 25 -1.62 -4.23 -8.80
N LEU A 26 -2.18 -3.35 -9.61
CA LEU A 26 -3.54 -3.50 -10.12
C LEU A 26 -3.69 -4.69 -11.06
N LEU A 27 -2.67 -4.96 -11.88
CA LEU A 27 -2.67 -6.13 -12.76
C LEU A 27 -2.48 -7.44 -12.00
N GLU A 28 -1.80 -7.41 -10.87
CA GLU A 28 -1.51 -8.59 -10.05
C GLU A 28 -2.47 -8.78 -8.87
N LEU A 29 -3.46 -7.92 -8.71
CA LEU A 29 -4.43 -7.98 -7.61
C LEU A 29 -5.21 -9.30 -7.52
N GLY A 30 -5.09 -10.19 -8.42
CA GLY A 30 -5.60 -11.56 -8.32
C GLY A 30 -4.53 -12.61 -8.24
N LYS A 31 -3.24 -12.22 -8.28
CA LYS A 31 -2.11 -13.14 -8.38
C LYS A 31 -1.23 -13.07 -7.14
N GLY A 32 -1.43 -13.99 -6.24
CA GLY A 32 -0.63 -14.10 -5.02
C GLY A 32 -1.12 -13.22 -3.88
N PHE A 33 -2.06 -12.31 -4.11
CA PHE A 33 -2.68 -11.54 -3.05
C PHE A 33 -3.89 -12.25 -2.46
N ALA A 34 -3.92 -12.35 -1.14
CA ALA A 34 -5.11 -12.68 -0.39
C ALA A 34 -5.60 -11.40 0.30
N PHE A 35 -6.83 -11.01 0.02
CA PHE A 35 -7.45 -9.85 0.66
C PHE A 35 -8.01 -10.27 2.01
N LEU A 36 -7.54 -9.63 3.09
CA LEU A 36 -7.93 -9.98 4.45
C LEU A 36 -9.02 -9.06 5.01
N GLY A 37 -9.12 -7.84 4.55
CA GLY A 37 -10.21 -6.97 4.97
C GLY A 37 -9.99 -5.50 4.69
N ARG A 38 -11.12 -4.77 4.68
CA ARG A 38 -11.18 -3.32 4.73
C ARG A 38 -11.41 -2.90 6.17
N GLN A 39 -10.87 -1.75 6.57
CA GLN A 39 -11.02 -1.26 7.95
C GLN A 39 -10.74 -2.38 8.94
N TYR A 40 -9.61 -3.04 8.73
CA TYR A 40 -9.20 -4.19 9.53
C TYR A 40 -8.87 -3.74 10.95
N PRO A 41 -9.60 -4.23 11.96
CA PRO A 41 -9.44 -3.75 13.32
C PRO A 41 -8.23 -4.37 14.01
N PHE A 42 -7.55 -3.57 14.80
CA PHE A 42 -6.53 -4.05 15.72
C PHE A 42 -6.46 -3.16 16.96
N VAL A 43 -5.90 -3.69 18.02
CA VAL A 43 -5.83 -3.00 19.32
C VAL A 43 -4.38 -2.86 19.72
N VAL A 44 -3.99 -1.66 20.14
CA VAL A 44 -2.70 -1.38 20.74
C VAL A 44 -2.93 -0.54 22.00
N ASN A 45 -2.41 -1.01 23.11
CA ASN A 45 -2.53 -0.32 24.39
C ASN A 45 -3.99 0.03 24.75
N GLY A 46 -4.91 -0.90 24.50
CA GLY A 46 -6.34 -0.72 24.79
C GLY A 46 -7.07 0.23 23.85
N ARG A 47 -6.42 0.73 22.80
CA ARG A 47 -7.02 1.63 21.82
C ARG A 47 -7.29 0.90 20.53
N ASP A 48 -8.44 1.21 19.93
CA ASP A 48 -8.85 0.64 18.65
C ASP A 48 -8.27 1.42 17.48
N TYR A 49 -7.71 0.67 16.53
CA TYR A 49 -7.19 1.19 15.28
C TYR A 49 -7.76 0.40 14.11
N PHE A 50 -7.69 0.97 12.93
CA PHE A 50 -8.19 0.32 11.71
C PHE A 50 -7.20 0.52 10.58
N LEU A 51 -6.84 -0.58 9.90
CA LEU A 51 -6.11 -0.52 8.64
C LEU A 51 -7.11 -0.33 7.50
N ASP A 52 -6.85 0.59 6.60
CA ASP A 52 -7.76 0.80 5.46
C ASP A 52 -7.91 -0.49 4.66
N LEU A 53 -6.79 -1.09 4.27
CA LEU A 53 -6.76 -2.35 3.54
C LEU A 53 -5.63 -3.23 4.07
N LEU A 54 -5.92 -4.50 4.28
CA LEU A 54 -4.90 -5.48 4.65
C LEU A 54 -4.92 -6.65 3.66
N PHE A 55 -3.73 -7.00 3.17
CA PHE A 55 -3.48 -8.14 2.29
C PHE A 55 -2.38 -9.02 2.85
N TYR A 56 -2.36 -10.26 2.39
CA TYR A 56 -1.20 -11.12 2.48
C TYR A 56 -0.74 -11.52 1.08
N HIS A 57 0.55 -11.40 0.80
CA HIS A 57 1.12 -11.77 -0.49
C HIS A 57 1.83 -13.11 -0.39
N ALA A 58 1.27 -14.14 -1.02
CA ALA A 58 1.75 -15.52 -0.88
C ALA A 58 3.14 -15.75 -1.49
N ARG A 59 3.50 -15.00 -2.54
CA ARG A 59 4.82 -15.14 -3.19
C ARG A 59 5.92 -14.44 -2.40
N LEU A 60 5.64 -13.25 -1.91
CA LEU A 60 6.57 -12.47 -1.09
C LEU A 60 6.57 -12.93 0.36
N LYS A 61 5.56 -13.68 0.76
CA LYS A 61 5.37 -14.17 2.14
C LYS A 61 5.39 -13.04 3.16
N CYS A 62 4.56 -12.03 2.94
CA CYS A 62 4.44 -10.91 3.84
C CYS A 62 3.04 -10.31 3.81
N TYR A 63 2.68 -9.64 4.90
CA TYR A 63 1.50 -8.78 4.92
C TYR A 63 1.77 -7.50 4.15
N VAL A 64 0.73 -6.94 3.55
CA VAL A 64 0.76 -5.65 2.86
C VAL A 64 -0.37 -4.79 3.39
N VAL A 65 0.00 -3.64 3.95
CA VAL A 65 -0.94 -2.64 4.46
C VAL A 65 -1.03 -1.51 3.44
N ILE A 66 -2.24 -1.16 3.04
CA ILE A 66 -2.47 -0.04 2.15
C ILE A 66 -3.34 0.99 2.85
N GLU A 67 -2.86 2.22 2.93
CA GLU A 67 -3.60 3.37 3.43
C GLU A 67 -4.02 4.26 2.26
N LEU A 68 -5.32 4.57 2.21
CA LEU A 68 -5.90 5.37 1.13
C LEU A 68 -6.15 6.80 1.61
N LYS A 69 -5.60 7.76 0.87
CA LYS A 69 -5.77 9.18 1.17
C LYS A 69 -6.37 9.91 -0.03
N ALA A 70 -7.51 10.54 0.16
CA ALA A 70 -8.22 11.26 -0.90
C ALA A 70 -7.52 12.56 -1.32
N GLY A 71 -6.66 13.11 -0.46
CA GLY A 71 -5.95 14.37 -0.67
C GLY A 71 -4.48 14.20 -0.95
N GLU A 72 -3.74 15.28 -0.77
CA GLU A 72 -2.29 15.31 -0.94
C GLU A 72 -1.59 14.49 0.15
N PHE A 73 -0.40 13.99 -0.19
CA PHE A 73 0.49 13.36 0.77
C PHE A 73 0.87 14.35 1.88
N LYS A 74 0.86 13.86 3.12
CA LYS A 74 1.34 14.59 4.30
C LYS A 74 2.38 13.74 5.04
N PRO A 75 3.48 14.36 5.52
CA PRO A 75 4.54 13.62 6.23
C PRO A 75 4.05 12.82 7.43
N GLU A 76 3.01 13.27 8.11
CA GLU A 76 2.41 12.58 9.26
C GLU A 76 1.90 11.18 8.92
N TYR A 77 1.53 10.94 7.67
CA TYR A 77 1.04 9.64 7.23
C TYR A 77 2.11 8.55 7.35
N VAL A 78 3.38 8.90 7.17
CA VAL A 78 4.49 7.95 7.30
C VAL A 78 4.63 7.46 8.74
N GLY A 79 4.56 8.35 9.71
CA GLY A 79 4.63 7.98 11.12
C GLY A 79 3.47 7.07 11.53
N LYS A 80 2.27 7.36 11.07
CA LYS A 80 1.09 6.54 11.32
C LYS A 80 1.23 5.16 10.67
N LEU A 81 1.67 5.12 9.41
CA LEU A 81 1.91 3.85 8.72
C LEU A 81 2.99 3.03 9.41
N ASN A 82 4.09 3.66 9.82
CA ASN A 82 5.15 2.98 10.56
C ASN A 82 4.62 2.30 11.83
N PHE A 83 3.76 2.98 12.56
CA PHE A 83 3.08 2.44 13.74
C PHE A 83 2.22 1.22 13.35
N TYR A 84 1.46 1.31 12.26
CA TYR A 84 0.62 0.22 11.79
C TYR A 84 1.45 -1.00 11.37
N LEU A 85 2.56 -0.79 10.68
CA LEU A 85 3.44 -1.90 10.27
C LEU A 85 4.05 -2.59 11.49
N SER A 86 4.43 -1.84 12.50
CA SER A 86 4.92 -2.41 13.75
C SER A 86 3.86 -3.29 14.43
N ALA A 87 2.61 -2.83 14.45
CA ALA A 87 1.52 -3.58 15.04
C ALA A 87 1.24 -4.88 14.26
N VAL A 88 1.23 -4.83 12.94
CA VAL A 88 1.02 -6.03 12.12
C VAL A 88 2.17 -7.02 12.31
N ASP A 89 3.40 -6.55 12.31
CA ASP A 89 4.57 -7.40 12.54
C ASP A 89 4.52 -8.07 13.92
N ASP A 90 4.04 -7.37 14.92
CA ASP A 90 3.95 -7.90 16.28
C ASP A 90 2.77 -8.84 16.48
N GLN A 91 1.62 -8.53 15.90
CA GLN A 91 0.36 -9.23 16.19
C GLN A 91 -0.01 -10.29 15.16
N LEU A 92 0.34 -10.12 13.89
CA LEU A 92 -0.10 -11.00 12.80
C LEU A 92 1.03 -11.78 12.14
N ARG A 93 2.19 -11.18 12.00
CA ARG A 93 3.33 -11.79 11.33
C ARG A 93 3.73 -13.09 12.03
N ALA A 94 3.83 -14.16 11.23
CA ALA A 94 4.26 -15.47 11.73
C ALA A 94 5.76 -15.68 11.48
N ASP A 95 6.31 -16.68 12.13
CA ASP A 95 7.69 -17.13 11.85
C ASP A 95 7.79 -17.55 10.38
N GLY A 96 8.82 -17.06 9.70
CA GLY A 96 9.02 -17.30 8.29
C GLY A 96 8.43 -16.23 7.37
N ASP A 97 7.55 -15.37 7.88
CA ASP A 97 7.09 -14.21 7.12
C ASP A 97 8.16 -13.13 7.04
N GLN A 98 8.22 -12.47 5.88
CA GLN A 98 9.03 -11.27 5.71
C GLN A 98 8.37 -10.07 6.39
N PRO A 99 9.13 -8.99 6.65
CA PRO A 99 8.55 -7.77 7.23
C PRO A 99 7.38 -7.24 6.42
N THR A 100 6.37 -6.74 7.11
CA THR A 100 5.18 -6.18 6.50
C THR A 100 5.51 -4.96 5.67
N ILE A 101 4.95 -4.89 4.47
CA ILE A 101 5.12 -3.79 3.53
C ILE A 101 3.97 -2.81 3.69
N GLY A 102 4.27 -1.51 3.70
CA GLY A 102 3.28 -0.44 3.75
C GLY A 102 3.25 0.39 2.48
N LEU A 103 2.05 0.77 2.06
CA LEU A 103 1.85 1.64 0.90
C LEU A 103 0.82 2.71 1.24
N ILE A 104 1.17 3.96 0.99
CA ILE A 104 0.24 5.09 1.04
C ILE A 104 -0.14 5.43 -0.40
N LEU A 105 -1.43 5.34 -0.70
CA LEU A 105 -1.98 5.78 -1.99
C LEU A 105 -2.71 7.09 -1.76
N CYS A 106 -2.21 8.17 -2.34
CA CYS A 106 -2.78 9.51 -2.22
C CYS A 106 -3.09 10.10 -3.58
N LYS A 107 -3.88 11.18 -3.58
CA LYS A 107 -4.25 11.85 -4.83
C LYS A 107 -3.04 12.51 -5.49
N ASP A 108 -2.21 13.19 -4.71
CA ASP A 108 -1.04 13.91 -5.18
C ASP A 108 0.04 13.91 -4.10
N LYS A 109 1.27 14.14 -4.51
CA LYS A 109 2.42 14.19 -3.61
C LYS A 109 3.47 15.16 -4.12
N ASP A 110 4.19 15.80 -3.20
CA ASP A 110 5.42 16.52 -3.48
C ASP A 110 6.60 15.56 -3.28
N LYS A 111 7.52 15.53 -4.26
CA LYS A 111 8.67 14.62 -4.23
C LYS A 111 9.57 14.83 -3.03
N LEU A 112 9.83 16.08 -2.71
CA LEU A 112 10.73 16.43 -1.61
C LEU A 112 10.11 16.10 -0.26
N ASP A 113 8.80 16.30 -0.11
CA ASP A 113 8.08 15.92 1.09
C ASP A 113 8.16 14.42 1.33
N VAL A 114 7.96 13.62 0.29
CA VAL A 114 8.09 12.15 0.38
C VAL A 114 9.51 11.73 0.71
N GLU A 115 10.50 12.32 0.04
CA GLU A 115 11.91 12.01 0.30
C GLU A 115 12.27 12.28 1.77
N TYR A 116 11.93 13.44 2.29
CA TYR A 116 12.24 13.78 3.68
C TYR A 116 11.45 12.92 4.67
N ALA A 117 10.20 12.63 4.37
CA ALA A 117 9.37 11.81 5.24
C ALA A 117 9.85 10.36 5.33
N LEU A 118 10.38 9.81 4.22
CA LEU A 118 10.90 8.44 4.18
C LEU A 118 12.38 8.33 4.59
N ARG A 119 13.08 9.44 4.71
CA ARG A 119 14.48 9.42 5.14
C ARG A 119 14.60 8.81 6.53
N ASP A 120 15.55 7.91 6.69
CA ASP A 120 15.81 7.17 7.95
C ASP A 120 14.66 6.24 8.40
N ILE A 121 13.67 6.01 7.56
CA ILE A 121 12.66 4.97 7.81
C ILE A 121 13.24 3.63 7.39
N HIS A 122 13.27 2.69 8.33
CA HIS A 122 13.86 1.36 8.10
C HIS A 122 12.86 0.30 7.65
N LYS A 123 11.57 0.55 7.86
CA LYS A 123 10.52 -0.39 7.42
C LYS A 123 10.24 -0.23 5.93
N PRO A 124 9.90 -1.33 5.22
CA PRO A 124 9.58 -1.24 3.79
C PRO A 124 8.24 -0.55 3.59
N MET A 125 8.28 0.69 3.13
CA MET A 125 7.09 1.44 2.80
C MET A 125 7.33 2.35 1.60
N GLY A 126 6.25 2.68 0.91
CA GLY A 126 6.27 3.58 -0.22
C GLY A 126 5.05 4.48 -0.25
N VAL A 127 5.19 5.54 -1.02
CA VAL A 127 4.12 6.50 -1.26
C VAL A 127 3.90 6.60 -2.76
N SER A 128 2.65 6.51 -3.18
CA SER A 128 2.30 6.68 -4.57
C SER A 128 1.13 7.64 -4.74
N SER A 129 1.05 8.28 -5.88
CA SER A 129 -0.05 9.18 -6.20
C SER A 129 -0.72 8.77 -7.51
N PHE A 130 -2.01 9.09 -7.63
CA PHE A 130 -2.79 8.83 -8.84
C PHE A 130 -2.63 9.96 -9.86
N ILE A 131 -2.19 11.14 -9.39
CA ILE A 131 -1.92 12.29 -10.26
C ILE A 131 -0.45 12.66 -10.06
N THR A 132 0.39 12.32 -11.03
CA THR A 132 1.78 12.76 -11.02
C THR A 132 2.02 13.70 -12.18
N LYS A 133 2.76 14.78 -11.92
CA LYS A 133 3.08 15.80 -12.93
C LYS A 133 4.01 15.28 -14.01
N ASP A 134 4.70 14.18 -13.77
CA ASP A 134 5.69 13.60 -14.65
C ASP A 134 5.14 12.48 -15.53
N ILE A 135 3.85 12.12 -15.34
CA ILE A 135 3.19 11.10 -16.17
C ILE A 135 2.46 11.81 -17.30
N PRO A 136 2.62 11.37 -18.56
CA PRO A 136 1.83 11.89 -19.67
C PRO A 136 0.33 11.79 -19.39
N LEU A 137 -0.44 12.81 -19.81
CA LEU A 137 -1.89 12.85 -19.58
C LEU A 137 -2.60 11.59 -20.09
N SER A 138 -2.11 11.01 -21.19
CA SER A 138 -2.65 9.76 -21.72
C SER A 138 -2.51 8.58 -20.76
N VAL A 139 -1.48 8.57 -19.94
CA VAL A 139 -1.25 7.54 -18.92
C VAL A 139 -1.99 7.89 -17.63
N GLN A 140 -2.03 9.16 -17.26
CA GLN A 140 -2.78 9.62 -16.08
C GLN A 140 -4.27 9.26 -16.18
N SER A 141 -4.86 9.35 -17.36
CA SER A 141 -6.25 8.98 -17.58
C SER A 141 -6.52 7.49 -17.44
N GLN A 142 -5.47 6.65 -17.48
CA GLN A 142 -5.55 5.20 -17.31
C GLN A 142 -5.31 4.79 -15.85
N LEU A 143 -4.82 5.70 -15.01
CA LEU A 143 -4.64 5.41 -13.60
C LEU A 143 -5.98 5.46 -12.88
N PRO A 144 -6.28 4.45 -12.06
CA PRO A 144 -7.53 4.43 -11.33
C PRO A 144 -7.55 5.50 -10.25
N THR A 145 -8.74 5.99 -9.97
CA THR A 145 -8.98 6.84 -8.80
C THR A 145 -8.98 5.99 -7.53
N VAL A 146 -8.86 6.63 -6.37
CA VAL A 146 -9.01 5.94 -5.07
C VAL A 146 -10.34 5.20 -5.03
N GLN A 147 -11.39 5.83 -5.54
CA GLN A 147 -12.74 5.27 -5.55
C GLN A 147 -12.84 4.03 -6.45
N GLU A 148 -12.19 4.04 -7.60
CA GLU A 148 -12.13 2.88 -8.50
C GLU A 148 -11.35 1.72 -7.86
N ILE A 149 -10.25 2.00 -7.17
CA ILE A 149 -9.49 0.98 -6.43
C ILE A 149 -10.36 0.36 -5.34
N GLU A 150 -11.05 1.19 -4.56
CA GLU A 150 -11.95 0.71 -3.51
C GLU A 150 -13.07 -0.17 -4.09
N SER A 151 -13.63 0.24 -5.23
CA SER A 151 -14.67 -0.53 -5.90
C SER A 151 -14.18 -1.87 -6.40
N GLU A 152 -12.99 -1.93 -7.00
CA GLU A 152 -12.38 -3.18 -7.46
C GLU A 152 -12.05 -4.12 -6.30
N LEU A 153 -11.51 -3.60 -5.23
CA LEU A 153 -11.19 -4.37 -4.04
C LEU A 153 -12.46 -4.93 -3.40
N THR A 154 -13.54 -4.15 -3.37
CA THR A 154 -14.84 -4.60 -2.87
C THR A 154 -15.41 -5.71 -3.76
N ALA A 155 -15.28 -5.59 -5.09
CA ALA A 155 -15.71 -6.62 -6.02
C ALA A 155 -14.93 -7.92 -5.84
N LEU A 156 -13.60 -7.84 -5.63
CA LEU A 156 -12.78 -9.01 -5.33
C LEU A 156 -13.20 -9.70 -4.04
N MET A 157 -13.53 -8.95 -3.01
CA MET A 157 -13.99 -9.49 -1.75
C MET A 157 -15.32 -10.26 -1.92
N HIS A 158 -16.26 -9.74 -2.69
CA HIS A 158 -17.52 -10.44 -2.98
C HIS A 158 -17.34 -11.68 -3.85
N ASN A 159 -16.39 -11.65 -4.78
CA ASN A 159 -16.07 -12.83 -5.60
C ASN A 159 -15.46 -13.96 -4.77
N ASP A 160 -14.65 -13.65 -3.78
CA ASP A 160 -14.08 -14.65 -2.87
C ASP A 160 -15.14 -15.27 -1.97
N GLU A 161 -16.12 -14.50 -1.52
CA GLU A 161 -17.26 -15.00 -0.75
C GLU A 161 -18.17 -15.92 -1.56
N SER A 162 -18.23 -15.76 -2.87
CA SER A 162 -19.10 -16.53 -3.76
C SER A 162 -18.47 -17.83 -4.27
N LYS A 163 -17.18 -18.08 -4.01
CA LYS A 163 -16.56 -19.35 -4.37
C LYS A 163 -16.97 -20.44 -3.41
N PRO A 164 -17.50 -21.57 -3.93
CA PRO A 164 -17.83 -22.70 -3.06
C PRO A 164 -16.54 -23.20 -2.40
N ASN A 165 -16.60 -23.47 -1.11
CA ASN A 165 -15.54 -24.18 -0.41
C ASN A 165 -15.42 -25.57 -1.01
N GLU A 166 -14.36 -25.81 -1.75
CA GLU A 166 -13.96 -27.15 -2.13
C GLU A 166 -13.19 -27.81 -0.99
#